data_2923ad83f0fa559ebd96e712936d5ba9
#
_entry.id   2923ad83f0fa559ebd96e712936d5ba9
#
_cell.length_a   1.000
_cell.length_b   1.000
_cell.length_c   1.000
_cell.angle_alpha   90.00
_cell.angle_beta   90.00
_cell.angle_gamma   90.00
#
_symmetry.space_group_name_H-M   'P 1'
#
loop_
_entity.id
_entity.type
_entity.pdbx_description
1 polymer ?
#
loop_
_entity_poly.entity_id
_entity_poly.type
_entity_poly.pdbx_seq_one_letter_code
_entity_poly.pdbx_strand_id
1 'polypeptide(L)'
;MPMRPPRIFVADDQRDVTESLRLLLKGEGYTAETFDHPQALVAALRIRAPDAVLMDLNYTRDTTSGDEGLDTIARIRAFDAHTPIVVMTAWGTISVAVEAMRRGAQDFVEKPWDNERLLSVLRTQVALGQALNRTRVLEAANRLTSGAGTDLIAESPSMRPVLETIERVAPTDANVLITGESGCGKGLVARLIHERSGRRERSFVTVNIGSLAETVFESEMFGHVKGAFTDAKADRVGRFELADGGTLFLDEIANIPPAQQARLLRVLEGGEFERLGSSRTQQVDVRVLAATNANIEAEIEAGRFRSDLLYRLNTIHIHLPPLRERSDDIIRLAQSFLTRHAERHRKSVRGFSDAALSALRHYPWPGNVRELSHVVERAVLMAPGASIGPADLRLNAPAASAGGDRKPMTLDEIEQDAIRGALARHEGNVVAAADELGMSRSALYRRMEKFGL
;
A
#
# COMPACT_ATOMS: atom_id res chain seq x y z
N MET A 1 -4.02 15.26 -18.16
CA MET A 1 -2.76 15.96 -18.41
C MET A 1 -2.27 15.58 -19.79
N PRO A 2 -1.81 16.50 -20.65
CA PRO A 2 -1.21 16.13 -21.92
C PRO A 2 -0.01 15.24 -21.68
N MET A 3 0.02 14.10 -22.35
CA MET A 3 1.16 13.16 -22.24
C MET A 3 2.41 13.86 -22.76
N ARG A 4 3.48 13.84 -21.99
CA ARG A 4 4.79 14.34 -22.42
C ARG A 4 5.20 13.59 -23.70
N PRO A 5 5.70 14.30 -24.75
CA PRO A 5 6.20 13.64 -25.93
C PRO A 5 7.31 12.64 -25.56
N PRO A 6 7.28 11.40 -26.12
CA PRO A 6 8.31 10.40 -25.82
C PRO A 6 9.70 10.90 -26.21
N ARG A 7 10.70 10.57 -25.39
CA ARG A 7 12.08 10.99 -25.59
C ARG A 7 12.91 9.83 -26.14
N ILE A 8 13.62 10.07 -27.23
CA ILE A 8 14.53 9.12 -27.84
C ILE A 8 15.95 9.70 -27.79
N PHE A 9 16.90 8.91 -27.32
CA PHE A 9 18.32 9.25 -27.43
C PHE A 9 18.87 8.62 -28.70
N VAL A 10 19.52 9.43 -29.53
CA VAL A 10 20.10 9.02 -30.80
C VAL A 10 21.61 9.19 -30.73
N ALA A 11 22.37 8.12 -30.97
CA ALA A 11 23.83 8.16 -30.96
C ALA A 11 24.39 7.66 -32.28
N ASP A 12 25.10 8.52 -32.97
CA ASP A 12 25.77 8.26 -34.25
C ASP A 12 26.87 9.31 -34.44
N ASP A 13 28.06 8.93 -34.91
CA ASP A 13 29.20 9.85 -35.11
C ASP A 13 29.03 10.73 -36.36
N GLN A 14 28.10 10.39 -37.24
CA GLN A 14 27.79 11.14 -38.46
C GLN A 14 26.72 12.19 -38.16
N ARG A 15 27.11 13.48 -38.21
CA ARG A 15 26.18 14.60 -37.91
C ARG A 15 25.00 14.66 -38.84
N ASP A 16 25.15 14.32 -40.11
CA ASP A 16 24.08 14.35 -41.10
C ASP A 16 23.01 13.29 -40.77
N VAL A 17 23.43 12.12 -40.24
CA VAL A 17 22.58 11.04 -39.80
C VAL A 17 21.78 11.48 -38.56
N THR A 18 22.47 11.98 -37.54
CA THR A 18 21.80 12.43 -36.30
C THR A 18 20.84 13.57 -36.55
N GLU A 19 21.16 14.52 -37.42
CA GLU A 19 20.27 15.65 -37.74
C GLU A 19 19.05 15.18 -38.54
N SER A 20 19.23 14.29 -39.53
CA SER A 20 18.12 13.69 -40.30
C SER A 20 17.18 12.91 -39.40
N LEU A 21 17.72 12.10 -38.49
CA LEU A 21 16.91 11.36 -37.50
C LEU A 21 16.18 12.32 -36.54
N ARG A 22 16.84 13.38 -36.09
CA ARG A 22 16.22 14.39 -35.22
C ARG A 22 15.01 15.05 -35.88
N LEU A 23 15.12 15.41 -37.17
CA LEU A 23 14.03 16.02 -37.94
C LEU A 23 12.90 15.02 -38.16
N LEU A 24 13.19 13.79 -38.56
CA LEU A 24 12.23 12.73 -38.77
C LEU A 24 11.43 12.45 -37.49
N LEU A 25 12.12 12.23 -36.37
CA LEU A 25 11.51 11.92 -35.09
C LEU A 25 10.68 13.10 -34.54
N LYS A 26 11.13 14.34 -34.75
CA LYS A 26 10.35 15.54 -34.37
C LYS A 26 9.05 15.64 -35.17
N GLY A 27 9.06 15.32 -36.46
CA GLY A 27 7.87 15.28 -37.30
C GLY A 27 6.80 14.29 -36.82
N GLU A 28 7.22 13.20 -36.19
CA GLU A 28 6.36 12.15 -35.61
C GLU A 28 6.00 12.38 -34.12
N GLY A 29 6.32 13.55 -33.58
CA GLY A 29 5.95 13.93 -32.21
C GLY A 29 6.89 13.41 -31.10
N TYR A 30 8.09 12.93 -31.46
CA TYR A 30 9.12 12.53 -30.51
C TYR A 30 10.03 13.71 -30.13
N THR A 31 10.61 13.66 -28.93
CA THR A 31 11.72 14.53 -28.56
C THR A 31 13.04 13.75 -28.74
N ALA A 32 13.85 14.12 -29.72
CA ALA A 32 15.14 13.48 -29.95
C ALA A 32 16.28 14.28 -29.34
N GLU A 33 17.18 13.62 -28.62
CA GLU A 33 18.44 14.15 -28.10
C GLU A 33 19.60 13.37 -28.75
N THR A 34 20.56 14.09 -29.37
CA THR A 34 21.59 13.48 -30.22
C THR A 34 22.96 13.49 -29.53
N PHE A 35 23.74 12.43 -29.74
CA PHE A 35 25.07 12.23 -29.20
C PHE A 35 26.00 11.79 -30.32
N ASP A 36 27.19 12.33 -30.35
CA ASP A 36 28.21 12.06 -31.39
C ASP A 36 29.17 10.94 -31.02
N HIS A 37 29.11 10.44 -29.77
CA HIS A 37 29.92 9.31 -29.34
C HIS A 37 29.30 8.55 -28.16
N PRO A 38 29.65 7.26 -27.98
CA PRO A 38 29.04 6.38 -26.99
C PRO A 38 29.17 6.84 -25.54
N GLN A 39 30.30 7.48 -25.19
CA GLN A 39 30.57 7.95 -23.82
C GLN A 39 29.57 9.05 -23.40
N ALA A 40 29.23 9.97 -24.31
CA ALA A 40 28.26 11.00 -24.06
C ALA A 40 26.84 10.41 -23.86
N LEU A 41 26.45 9.43 -24.67
CA LEU A 41 25.21 8.68 -24.51
C LEU A 41 25.15 8.01 -23.13
N VAL A 42 26.19 7.28 -22.72
CA VAL A 42 26.25 6.58 -21.42
C VAL A 42 26.17 7.58 -20.26
N ALA A 43 26.85 8.72 -20.36
CA ALA A 43 26.80 9.78 -19.35
C ALA A 43 25.39 10.38 -19.24
N ALA A 44 24.72 10.63 -20.35
CA ALA A 44 23.36 11.15 -20.38
C ALA A 44 22.35 10.16 -19.79
N LEU A 45 22.48 8.85 -20.08
CA LEU A 45 21.62 7.78 -19.54
C LEU A 45 21.70 7.64 -18.02
N ARG A 46 22.84 7.98 -17.41
CA ARG A 46 22.99 7.98 -15.94
C ARG A 46 22.22 9.13 -15.27
N ILE A 47 21.96 10.21 -16.00
CA ILE A 47 21.31 11.42 -15.47
C ILE A 47 19.81 11.42 -15.82
N ARG A 48 19.45 10.91 -16.99
CA ARG A 48 18.09 11.01 -17.56
C ARG A 48 17.73 9.72 -18.30
N ALA A 49 16.55 9.19 -18.05
CA ALA A 49 16.03 8.01 -18.75
C ALA A 49 15.23 8.46 -19.99
N PRO A 50 15.58 8.03 -21.22
CA PRO A 50 14.72 8.13 -22.40
C PRO A 50 13.68 7.02 -22.43
N ASP A 51 12.71 7.14 -23.35
CA ASP A 51 11.74 6.09 -23.64
C ASP A 51 12.32 5.00 -24.57
N ALA A 52 13.35 5.34 -25.36
CA ALA A 52 14.15 4.41 -26.17
C ALA A 52 15.53 5.01 -26.52
N VAL A 53 16.48 4.17 -26.83
CA VAL A 53 17.80 4.52 -27.39
C VAL A 53 17.86 3.98 -28.81
N LEU A 54 18.31 4.82 -29.76
CA LEU A 54 18.67 4.46 -31.12
C LEU A 54 20.17 4.73 -31.27
N MET A 55 21.01 3.71 -31.50
CA MET A 55 22.46 3.90 -31.53
C MET A 55 23.11 3.16 -32.68
N ASP A 56 24.14 3.78 -33.28
CA ASP A 56 25.00 3.08 -34.21
C ASP A 56 25.88 2.04 -33.50
N LEU A 57 26.23 0.98 -34.19
CA LEU A 57 27.22 0.00 -33.72
C LEU A 57 28.62 0.39 -34.11
N ASN A 58 28.81 1.11 -35.22
CA ASN A 58 30.11 1.45 -35.79
C ASN A 58 30.41 2.94 -35.55
N TYR A 59 31.44 3.22 -34.79
CA TYR A 59 31.97 4.56 -34.54
C TYR A 59 33.35 4.74 -35.18
N THR A 60 33.84 5.97 -35.28
CA THR A 60 35.06 6.36 -36.01
C THR A 60 36.34 5.57 -35.64
N ARG A 61 36.37 4.92 -34.48
CA ARG A 61 37.53 4.08 -34.07
C ARG A 61 37.49 2.65 -34.62
N ASP A 62 36.31 2.18 -35.01
CA ASP A 62 36.11 0.84 -35.52
C ASP A 62 34.99 0.81 -36.56
N THR A 63 35.37 0.92 -37.81
CA THR A 63 34.42 1.04 -38.94
C THR A 63 33.78 -0.27 -39.38
N THR A 64 34.21 -1.43 -38.84
CA THR A 64 33.84 -2.74 -39.39
C THR A 64 33.45 -3.81 -38.36
N SER A 65 33.99 -3.81 -37.14
CA SER A 65 33.75 -4.89 -36.17
C SER A 65 32.51 -4.65 -35.29
N GLY A 66 32.09 -3.41 -35.08
CA GLY A 66 30.97 -3.05 -34.19
C GLY A 66 31.31 -3.23 -32.69
N ASP A 67 32.56 -3.52 -32.32
CA ASP A 67 32.94 -3.83 -30.94
C ASP A 67 32.64 -2.68 -29.99
N GLU A 68 32.85 -1.43 -30.39
CA GLU A 68 32.59 -0.25 -29.55
C GLU A 68 31.11 -0.08 -29.24
N GLY A 69 30.22 -0.33 -30.21
CA GLY A 69 28.79 -0.33 -30.00
C GLY A 69 28.33 -1.48 -29.10
N LEU A 70 28.88 -2.68 -29.33
CA LEU A 70 28.56 -3.88 -28.51
C LEU A 70 29.00 -3.72 -27.06
N ASP A 71 30.17 -3.13 -26.80
CA ASP A 71 30.64 -2.82 -25.45
C ASP A 71 29.79 -1.73 -24.79
N THR A 72 29.31 -0.77 -25.58
CA THR A 72 28.40 0.28 -25.08
C THR A 72 27.08 -0.32 -24.60
N ILE A 73 26.50 -1.28 -25.33
CA ILE A 73 25.29 -2.00 -24.90
C ILE A 73 25.54 -2.69 -23.56
N ALA A 74 26.64 -3.43 -23.41
CA ALA A 74 26.99 -4.12 -22.18
C ALA A 74 27.17 -3.14 -21.00
N ARG A 75 27.82 -1.99 -21.24
CA ARG A 75 27.97 -0.92 -20.24
C ARG A 75 26.63 -0.30 -19.83
N ILE A 76 25.71 -0.08 -20.77
CA ILE A 76 24.37 0.42 -20.46
C ILE A 76 23.62 -0.63 -19.63
N ARG A 77 23.65 -1.89 -20.01
CA ARG A 77 22.96 -2.98 -19.31
C ARG A 77 23.47 -3.22 -17.89
N ALA A 78 24.70 -2.87 -17.59
CA ALA A 78 25.25 -2.95 -16.24
C ALA A 78 24.54 -2.03 -15.22
N PHE A 79 23.88 -0.94 -15.66
CA PHE A 79 23.15 -0.04 -14.77
C PHE A 79 21.70 0.21 -15.18
N ASP A 80 21.33 -0.08 -16.42
CA ASP A 80 19.97 0.02 -16.94
C ASP A 80 19.59 -1.22 -17.76
N ALA A 81 18.89 -2.14 -17.11
CA ALA A 81 18.45 -3.39 -17.73
C ALA A 81 17.22 -3.22 -18.65
N HIS A 82 16.53 -2.08 -18.64
CA HIS A 82 15.16 -1.97 -19.10
C HIS A 82 14.93 -0.98 -20.26
N THR A 83 15.69 0.10 -20.36
CA THR A 83 15.52 1.06 -21.46
C THR A 83 15.73 0.35 -22.79
N PRO A 84 14.74 0.37 -23.72
CA PRO A 84 14.87 -0.27 -25.01
C PRO A 84 16.02 0.33 -25.81
N ILE A 85 16.89 -0.53 -26.35
CA ILE A 85 18.00 -0.16 -27.24
C ILE A 85 17.71 -0.75 -28.60
N VAL A 86 17.59 0.12 -29.60
CA VAL A 86 17.54 -0.23 -31.01
C VAL A 86 18.89 0.11 -31.63
N VAL A 87 19.51 -0.84 -32.30
CA VAL A 87 20.81 -0.60 -32.94
C VAL A 87 20.67 -0.34 -34.42
N MET A 88 21.50 0.53 -34.96
CA MET A 88 21.66 0.76 -36.37
C MET A 88 22.91 -0.01 -36.86
N THR A 89 22.76 -0.75 -37.98
CA THR A 89 23.85 -1.58 -38.54
C THR A 89 24.09 -1.25 -40.00
N ALA A 90 25.31 -1.37 -40.44
CA ALA A 90 25.64 -1.28 -41.88
C ALA A 90 25.15 -2.55 -42.62
N TRP A 91 24.97 -2.43 -43.92
CA TRP A 91 24.49 -3.51 -44.75
C TRP A 91 25.42 -4.74 -44.69
N GLY A 92 24.86 -5.95 -44.54
CA GLY A 92 25.58 -7.21 -44.51
C GLY A 92 26.15 -7.65 -43.14
N THR A 93 25.87 -6.95 -42.06
CA THR A 93 26.39 -7.27 -40.71
C THR A 93 25.35 -7.96 -39.80
N ILE A 94 24.59 -8.91 -40.30
CA ILE A 94 23.57 -9.66 -39.54
C ILE A 94 24.18 -10.35 -38.30
N SER A 95 25.40 -10.86 -38.40
CA SER A 95 26.11 -11.46 -37.24
C SER A 95 26.33 -10.49 -36.08
N VAL A 96 26.65 -9.24 -36.39
CA VAL A 96 26.85 -8.18 -35.39
C VAL A 96 25.51 -7.77 -34.76
N ALA A 97 24.44 -7.69 -35.58
CA ALA A 97 23.10 -7.44 -35.06
C ALA A 97 22.65 -8.54 -34.09
N VAL A 98 22.88 -9.82 -34.43
CA VAL A 98 22.58 -10.96 -33.53
C VAL A 98 23.37 -10.89 -32.23
N GLU A 99 24.64 -10.50 -32.28
CA GLU A 99 25.45 -10.33 -31.08
C GLU A 99 24.98 -9.13 -30.25
N ALA A 100 24.55 -8.03 -30.86
CA ALA A 100 23.93 -6.91 -30.17
C ALA A 100 22.66 -7.32 -29.41
N MET A 101 21.80 -8.14 -30.04
CA MET A 101 20.62 -8.71 -29.39
C MET A 101 20.98 -9.60 -28.18
N ARG A 102 22.02 -10.43 -28.30
CA ARG A 102 22.53 -11.24 -27.17
C ARG A 102 23.04 -10.39 -26.02
N ARG A 103 23.66 -9.24 -26.29
CA ARG A 103 24.16 -8.30 -25.29
C ARG A 103 23.06 -7.39 -24.73
N GLY A 104 21.83 -7.51 -25.21
CA GLY A 104 20.66 -6.86 -24.64
C GLY A 104 20.03 -5.72 -25.46
N ALA A 105 20.38 -5.56 -26.74
CA ALA A 105 19.56 -4.77 -27.66
C ALA A 105 18.20 -5.45 -27.86
N GLN A 106 17.12 -4.69 -28.07
CA GLN A 106 15.77 -5.20 -28.30
C GLN A 106 15.43 -5.33 -29.76
N ASP A 107 16.07 -4.55 -30.61
CA ASP A 107 15.80 -4.59 -32.06
C ASP A 107 16.96 -3.97 -32.83
N PHE A 108 16.93 -4.11 -34.17
CA PHE A 108 17.92 -3.49 -35.04
C PHE A 108 17.29 -2.92 -36.31
N VAL A 109 17.96 -1.94 -36.92
CA VAL A 109 17.61 -1.34 -38.20
C VAL A 109 18.85 -1.25 -39.08
N GLU A 110 18.72 -1.68 -40.35
CA GLU A 110 19.83 -1.68 -41.31
C GLU A 110 19.92 -0.31 -42.01
N LYS A 111 21.14 0.18 -42.20
CA LYS A 111 21.44 1.39 -43.00
C LYS A 111 21.68 1.00 -44.47
N PRO A 112 21.10 1.70 -45.46
CA PRO A 112 20.11 2.77 -45.32
C PRO A 112 18.73 2.21 -44.97
N TRP A 113 18.06 2.85 -44.01
CA TRP A 113 16.74 2.41 -43.54
C TRP A 113 15.59 2.97 -44.39
N ASP A 114 14.50 2.25 -44.35
CA ASP A 114 13.19 2.75 -44.71
C ASP A 114 12.57 3.48 -43.49
N ASN A 115 12.06 4.70 -43.70
CA ASN A 115 11.51 5.52 -42.63
C ASN A 115 10.30 4.88 -41.93
N GLU A 116 9.41 4.22 -42.68
CA GLU A 116 8.23 3.56 -42.09
C GLU A 116 8.67 2.39 -41.21
N ARG A 117 9.66 1.62 -41.62
CA ARG A 117 10.21 0.50 -40.88
C ARG A 117 10.89 1.01 -39.58
N LEU A 118 11.75 2.03 -39.66
CA LEU A 118 12.41 2.64 -38.48
C LEU A 118 11.36 3.13 -37.49
N LEU A 119 10.37 3.88 -37.96
CA LEU A 119 9.32 4.42 -37.11
C LEU A 119 8.45 3.32 -36.49
N SER A 120 8.15 2.25 -37.20
CA SER A 120 7.40 1.08 -36.71
C SER A 120 8.15 0.39 -35.57
N VAL A 121 9.46 0.14 -35.72
CA VAL A 121 10.33 -0.43 -34.69
C VAL A 121 10.34 0.49 -33.45
N LEU A 122 10.60 1.78 -33.66
CA LEU A 122 10.65 2.74 -32.54
C LEU A 122 9.33 2.88 -31.81
N ARG A 123 8.18 2.91 -32.53
CA ARG A 123 6.84 2.93 -31.88
C ARG A 123 6.65 1.73 -30.97
N THR A 124 7.01 0.54 -31.43
CA THR A 124 6.92 -0.70 -30.63
C THR A 124 7.80 -0.65 -29.41
N GLN A 125 9.06 -0.24 -29.55
CA GLN A 125 10.03 -0.20 -28.47
C GLN A 125 9.72 0.92 -27.44
N VAL A 126 9.26 2.08 -27.89
CA VAL A 126 8.80 3.17 -27.02
C VAL A 126 7.57 2.74 -26.20
N ALA A 127 6.59 2.07 -26.84
CA ALA A 127 5.41 1.57 -26.16
C ALA A 127 5.79 0.53 -25.07
N LEU A 128 6.73 -0.38 -25.38
CA LEU A 128 7.28 -1.34 -24.42
C LEU A 128 7.99 -0.63 -23.26
N GLY A 129 8.87 0.34 -23.56
CA GLY A 129 9.59 1.12 -22.55
C GLY A 129 8.65 1.90 -21.62
N GLN A 130 7.60 2.50 -22.18
CA GLN A 130 6.58 3.20 -21.39
C GLN A 130 5.76 2.26 -20.52
N ALA A 131 5.40 1.08 -21.01
CA ALA A 131 4.70 0.07 -20.24
C ALA A 131 5.56 -0.40 -19.05
N LEU A 132 6.83 -0.74 -19.27
CA LEU A 132 7.78 -1.13 -18.24
C LEU A 132 8.02 0.00 -17.21
N ASN A 133 8.15 1.24 -17.66
CA ASN A 133 8.30 2.41 -16.76
C ASN A 133 7.04 2.66 -15.93
N ARG A 134 5.83 2.49 -16.49
CA ARG A 134 4.58 2.58 -15.72
C ARG A 134 4.53 1.54 -14.61
N THR A 135 4.91 0.30 -14.91
CA THR A 135 4.97 -0.77 -13.90
C THR A 135 5.96 -0.40 -12.79
N ARG A 136 7.15 0.09 -13.14
CA ARG A 136 8.17 0.53 -12.15
C ARG A 136 7.72 1.70 -11.30
N VAL A 137 7.08 2.70 -11.88
CA VAL A 137 6.55 3.86 -11.13
C VAL A 137 5.43 3.40 -10.19
N LEU A 138 4.57 2.49 -10.61
CA LEU A 138 3.54 1.90 -9.76
C LEU A 138 4.13 1.03 -8.64
N GLU A 139 5.17 0.25 -8.93
CA GLU A 139 5.92 -0.52 -7.94
C GLU A 139 6.68 0.39 -6.97
N ALA A 140 7.34 1.44 -7.47
CA ALA A 140 8.02 2.42 -6.63
C ALA A 140 7.03 3.24 -5.79
N ALA A 141 5.88 3.63 -6.34
CA ALA A 141 4.80 4.27 -5.59
C ALA A 141 4.21 3.32 -4.54
N ASN A 142 4.04 2.05 -4.86
CA ASN A 142 3.67 1.01 -3.89
C ASN A 142 4.75 0.84 -2.80
N ARG A 143 6.03 0.90 -3.13
CA ARG A 143 7.13 0.87 -2.15
C ARG A 143 7.18 2.13 -1.30
N LEU A 144 6.89 3.30 -1.85
CA LEU A 144 6.87 4.59 -1.12
C LEU A 144 5.63 4.76 -0.25
N THR A 145 4.46 4.30 -0.69
CA THR A 145 3.25 4.19 0.15
C THR A 145 3.38 3.09 1.20
N SER A 146 4.31 2.19 1.01
CA SER A 146 4.65 1.10 1.90
C SER A 146 5.60 1.48 3.04
N GLY A 147 5.99 2.74 3.18
CA GLY A 147 6.77 3.29 4.31
C GLY A 147 8.15 2.68 4.47
N ALA A 148 9.16 3.53 4.55
CA ALA A 148 10.51 3.16 4.94
C ALA A 148 10.51 2.45 6.31
N GLY A 149 11.22 1.31 6.39
CA GLY A 149 11.58 0.63 7.64
C GLY A 149 10.38 -0.03 8.34
N THR A 150 10.12 -1.27 8.01
CA THR A 150 9.12 -2.11 8.70
C THR A 150 9.71 -2.73 9.98
N ASP A 151 10.32 -1.92 10.84
CA ASP A 151 10.68 -2.44 12.15
C ASP A 151 9.40 -2.63 12.99
N LEU A 152 8.91 -3.86 12.99
CA LEU A 152 7.83 -4.25 13.88
C LEU A 152 8.36 -4.20 15.33
N ILE A 153 7.97 -3.17 16.08
CA ILE A 153 8.23 -3.10 17.52
C ILE A 153 7.26 -4.07 18.20
N ALA A 154 7.80 -5.19 18.68
CA ALA A 154 7.04 -6.29 19.27
C ALA A 154 7.91 -7.04 20.29
N GLU A 155 8.25 -6.39 21.40
CA GLU A 155 9.08 -6.95 22.47
C GLU A 155 8.24 -7.54 23.59
N SER A 156 6.97 -7.15 23.66
CA SER A 156 6.02 -7.65 24.64
C SER A 156 5.91 -9.18 24.59
N PRO A 157 5.82 -9.88 25.72
CA PRO A 157 5.62 -11.33 25.76
C PRO A 157 4.41 -11.82 24.97
N SER A 158 3.34 -11.02 24.92
CA SER A 158 2.12 -11.32 24.15
C SER A 158 2.34 -11.36 22.63
N MET A 159 3.41 -10.74 22.13
CA MET A 159 3.77 -10.76 20.71
C MET A 159 4.68 -11.91 20.31
N ARG A 160 5.30 -12.63 21.26
CA ARG A 160 6.21 -13.77 20.97
C ARG A 160 5.54 -14.86 20.13
N PRO A 161 4.34 -15.38 20.49
CA PRO A 161 3.67 -16.39 19.68
C PRO A 161 3.36 -15.92 18.26
N VAL A 162 3.06 -14.62 18.10
CA VAL A 162 2.83 -14.00 16.80
C VAL A 162 4.10 -14.03 15.97
N LEU A 163 5.25 -13.60 16.53
CA LEU A 163 6.55 -13.60 15.84
C LEU A 163 7.00 -15.02 15.47
N GLU A 164 6.88 -15.97 16.38
CA GLU A 164 7.21 -17.38 16.11
C GLU A 164 6.35 -17.96 14.97
N THR A 165 5.05 -17.63 14.94
CA THR A 165 4.16 -18.06 13.85
C THR A 165 4.58 -17.42 12.53
N ILE A 166 4.90 -16.12 12.52
CA ILE A 166 5.39 -15.43 11.32
C ILE A 166 6.64 -16.10 10.79
N GLU A 167 7.63 -16.42 11.63
CA GLU A 167 8.88 -17.06 11.21
C GLU A 167 8.67 -18.43 10.57
N ARG A 168 7.73 -19.23 11.09
CA ARG A 168 7.40 -20.54 10.54
C ARG A 168 6.63 -20.47 9.22
N VAL A 169 5.73 -19.49 9.10
CA VAL A 169 4.78 -19.40 7.97
C VAL A 169 5.33 -18.57 6.80
N ALA A 170 6.17 -17.58 7.07
CA ALA A 170 6.68 -16.69 6.03
C ALA A 170 7.36 -17.44 4.86
N PRO A 171 8.21 -18.48 5.07
CA PRO A 171 8.85 -19.21 3.97
C PRO A 171 7.89 -20.06 3.13
N THR A 172 6.65 -20.29 3.59
CA THR A 172 5.66 -21.13 2.91
C THR A 172 4.76 -20.29 1.99
N ASP A 173 4.01 -20.96 1.10
CA ASP A 173 2.96 -20.34 0.29
C ASP A 173 1.56 -20.45 0.93
N ALA A 174 1.46 -20.87 2.19
CA ALA A 174 0.19 -20.99 2.90
C ALA A 174 -0.50 -19.63 3.03
N ASN A 175 -1.84 -19.62 2.86
CA ASN A 175 -2.66 -18.47 3.15
C ASN A 175 -2.70 -18.19 4.65
N VAL A 176 -2.73 -16.91 5.02
CA VAL A 176 -2.73 -16.48 6.42
C VAL A 176 -3.90 -15.54 6.67
N LEU A 177 -4.70 -15.84 7.69
CA LEU A 177 -5.73 -14.96 8.21
C LEU A 177 -5.21 -14.24 9.46
N ILE A 178 -5.18 -12.91 9.42
CA ILE A 178 -4.71 -12.05 10.49
C ILE A 178 -5.92 -11.37 11.14
N THR A 179 -6.20 -11.68 12.40
CA THR A 179 -7.30 -11.05 13.15
C THR A 179 -6.78 -10.12 14.24
N GLY A 180 -7.63 -9.22 14.70
CA GLY A 180 -7.33 -8.29 15.79
C GLY A 180 -8.02 -6.96 15.59
N GLU A 181 -8.07 -6.15 16.63
CA GLU A 181 -8.74 -4.85 16.63
C GLU A 181 -8.23 -3.89 15.54
N SER A 182 -9.06 -2.88 15.21
CA SER A 182 -8.62 -1.83 14.29
C SER A 182 -7.39 -1.10 14.83
N GLY A 183 -6.42 -0.82 13.95
CA GLY A 183 -5.21 -0.10 14.34
C GLY A 183 -4.14 -0.90 15.09
N CYS A 184 -4.29 -2.22 15.30
CA CYS A 184 -3.30 -3.06 16.01
C CYS A 184 -2.04 -3.41 15.19
N GLY A 185 -2.03 -3.16 13.86
CA GLY A 185 -0.85 -3.38 13.00
C GLY A 185 -0.95 -4.57 12.05
N LYS A 186 -2.16 -5.07 11.73
CA LYS A 186 -2.37 -6.22 10.82
C LYS A 186 -1.66 -6.08 9.47
N GLY A 187 -1.74 -4.92 8.85
CA GLY A 187 -1.05 -4.66 7.58
C GLY A 187 0.48 -4.69 7.70
N LEU A 188 1.03 -4.30 8.86
CA LEU A 188 2.47 -4.39 9.12
C LEU A 188 2.92 -5.85 9.24
N VAL A 189 2.13 -6.68 9.91
CA VAL A 189 2.37 -8.13 10.02
C VAL A 189 2.29 -8.80 8.65
N ALA A 190 1.28 -8.46 7.84
CA ALA A 190 1.17 -9.00 6.47
C ALA A 190 2.40 -8.65 5.63
N ARG A 191 2.89 -7.43 5.74
CA ARG A 191 4.11 -7.00 5.06
C ARG A 191 5.35 -7.77 5.55
N LEU A 192 5.51 -7.93 6.86
CA LEU A 192 6.62 -8.67 7.44
C LEU A 192 6.64 -10.14 6.97
N ILE A 193 5.46 -10.77 6.86
CA ILE A 193 5.32 -12.12 6.29
C ILE A 193 5.83 -12.14 4.83
N HIS A 194 5.43 -11.16 4.02
CA HIS A 194 5.89 -11.07 2.63
C HIS A 194 7.41 -10.85 2.54
N GLU A 195 7.97 -9.91 3.31
CA GLU A 195 9.40 -9.57 3.32
C GLU A 195 10.30 -10.76 3.74
N ARG A 196 9.76 -11.66 4.59
CA ARG A 196 10.45 -12.90 5.02
C ARG A 196 10.11 -14.13 4.16
N SER A 197 9.31 -13.96 3.10
CA SER A 197 8.90 -15.05 2.21
C SER A 197 9.86 -15.28 1.05
N GLY A 198 9.69 -16.40 0.35
CA GLY A 198 10.34 -16.66 -0.92
C GLY A 198 9.94 -15.70 -2.04
N ARG A 199 8.82 -14.94 -1.84
CA ARG A 199 8.28 -13.96 -2.80
C ARG A 199 8.67 -12.50 -2.47
N ARG A 200 9.62 -12.25 -1.55
CA ARG A 200 10.01 -10.91 -1.08
C ARG A 200 10.41 -9.93 -2.18
N GLU A 201 11.00 -10.44 -3.29
CA GLU A 201 11.40 -9.64 -4.45
C GLU A 201 10.26 -9.44 -5.47
N ARG A 202 9.10 -10.05 -5.23
CA ARG A 202 7.91 -9.99 -6.07
C ARG A 202 6.94 -8.91 -5.58
N SER A 203 5.85 -8.71 -6.33
CA SER A 203 4.84 -7.72 -6.00
C SER A 203 4.16 -8.02 -4.64
N PHE A 204 3.94 -6.96 -3.84
CA PHE A 204 3.06 -6.97 -2.68
C PHE A 204 1.90 -6.02 -2.94
N VAL A 205 0.77 -6.57 -3.36
CA VAL A 205 -0.42 -5.78 -3.71
C VAL A 205 -1.35 -5.73 -2.51
N THR A 206 -1.70 -4.53 -2.06
CA THR A 206 -2.63 -4.32 -0.93
C THR A 206 -3.97 -3.81 -1.43
N VAL A 207 -5.05 -4.41 -0.92
CA VAL A 207 -6.42 -3.98 -1.19
C VAL A 207 -7.17 -3.88 0.14
N ASN A 208 -7.71 -2.69 0.45
CA ASN A 208 -8.67 -2.55 1.53
C ASN A 208 -10.08 -2.74 0.96
N ILE A 209 -10.72 -3.84 1.32
CA ILE A 209 -12.04 -4.23 0.81
C ILE A 209 -13.11 -3.25 1.29
N GLY A 210 -13.03 -2.79 2.54
CA GLY A 210 -14.00 -1.85 3.11
C GLY A 210 -14.01 -0.47 2.44
N SER A 211 -12.96 -0.12 1.69
CA SER A 211 -12.89 1.12 0.92
C SER A 211 -13.45 1.01 -0.50
N LEU A 212 -13.77 -0.20 -0.97
CA LEU A 212 -14.29 -0.43 -2.32
C LEU A 212 -15.81 -0.42 -2.32
N ALA A 213 -16.40 0.41 -3.18
CA ALA A 213 -17.82 0.29 -3.45
C ALA A 213 -18.12 -1.06 -4.13
N GLU A 214 -19.23 -1.69 -3.75
CA GLU A 214 -19.65 -3.00 -4.26
C GLU A 214 -19.66 -3.06 -5.79
N THR A 215 -20.11 -1.98 -6.43
CA THR A 215 -20.20 -1.86 -7.89
C THR A 215 -18.86 -1.86 -8.62
N VAL A 216 -17.77 -1.50 -7.94
CA VAL A 216 -16.42 -1.47 -8.55
C VAL A 216 -15.52 -2.61 -8.08
N PHE A 217 -15.97 -3.40 -7.08
CA PHE A 217 -15.19 -4.48 -6.50
C PHE A 217 -14.67 -5.47 -7.55
N GLU A 218 -15.56 -5.97 -8.41
CA GLU A 218 -15.17 -6.92 -9.46
C GLU A 218 -14.14 -6.34 -10.43
N SER A 219 -14.39 -5.12 -10.87
CA SER A 219 -13.50 -4.42 -11.80
C SER A 219 -12.11 -4.17 -11.20
N GLU A 220 -12.05 -3.85 -9.89
CA GLU A 220 -10.77 -3.68 -9.17
C GLU A 220 -10.05 -5.01 -9.00
N MET A 221 -10.74 -6.05 -8.54
CA MET A 221 -10.12 -7.32 -8.21
C MET A 221 -9.73 -8.13 -9.43
N PHE A 222 -10.63 -8.25 -10.42
CA PHE A 222 -10.47 -9.15 -11.58
C PHE A 222 -10.15 -8.42 -12.89
N GLY A 223 -10.27 -7.08 -12.91
CA GLY A 223 -10.10 -6.30 -14.13
C GLY A 223 -11.30 -6.38 -15.08
N HIS A 224 -11.27 -5.58 -16.13
CA HIS A 224 -12.29 -5.58 -17.17
C HIS A 224 -11.70 -5.31 -18.55
N VAL A 225 -12.42 -5.77 -19.59
CA VAL A 225 -12.13 -5.38 -20.98
C VAL A 225 -12.98 -4.18 -21.36
N LYS A 226 -12.52 -3.42 -22.35
CA LYS A 226 -13.26 -2.29 -22.91
C LYS A 226 -14.66 -2.73 -23.34
N GLY A 227 -15.69 -1.99 -22.91
CA GLY A 227 -17.08 -2.30 -23.20
C GLY A 227 -17.76 -3.29 -22.25
N ALA A 228 -17.09 -3.76 -21.20
CA ALA A 228 -17.67 -4.67 -20.21
C ALA A 228 -18.90 -4.08 -19.48
N PHE A 229 -18.94 -2.76 -19.31
CA PHE A 229 -20.06 -1.98 -18.78
C PHE A 229 -20.05 -0.57 -19.36
N THR A 230 -21.09 0.23 -19.12
CA THR A 230 -21.33 1.54 -19.79
C THR A 230 -20.12 2.48 -19.75
N ASP A 231 -19.35 2.49 -18.64
CA ASP A 231 -18.20 3.37 -18.44
C ASP A 231 -16.83 2.68 -18.69
N ALA A 232 -16.80 1.46 -19.16
CA ALA A 232 -15.58 0.72 -19.48
C ALA A 232 -14.92 1.23 -20.78
N LYS A 233 -14.30 2.41 -20.74
CA LYS A 233 -13.69 3.08 -21.93
C LYS A 233 -12.37 2.46 -22.38
N ALA A 234 -11.69 1.72 -21.50
CA ALA A 234 -10.39 1.07 -21.73
C ALA A 234 -10.32 -0.25 -20.95
N ASP A 235 -9.39 -1.11 -21.33
CA ASP A 235 -9.07 -2.31 -20.55
C ASP A 235 -8.45 -1.91 -19.21
N ARG A 236 -8.75 -2.66 -18.15
CA ARG A 236 -8.17 -2.50 -16.81
C ARG A 236 -7.62 -3.83 -16.30
N VAL A 237 -6.39 -3.79 -15.83
CA VAL A 237 -5.73 -4.92 -15.15
C VAL A 237 -6.25 -5.02 -13.72
N GLY A 238 -6.63 -6.23 -13.28
CA GLY A 238 -7.13 -6.51 -11.94
C GLY A 238 -6.02 -6.70 -10.91
N ARG A 239 -6.40 -6.66 -9.61
CA ARG A 239 -5.45 -6.83 -8.50
C ARG A 239 -4.82 -8.22 -8.48
N PHE A 240 -5.54 -9.27 -8.87
CA PHE A 240 -5.00 -10.62 -8.98
C PHE A 240 -3.90 -10.70 -10.05
N GLU A 241 -4.09 -10.09 -11.19
CA GLU A 241 -3.05 -10.04 -12.23
C GLU A 241 -1.83 -9.23 -11.79
N LEU A 242 -2.04 -8.09 -11.09
CA LEU A 242 -0.94 -7.28 -10.53
C LEU A 242 -0.13 -8.03 -9.47
N ALA A 243 -0.76 -8.98 -8.79
CA ALA A 243 -0.15 -9.78 -7.73
C ALA A 243 0.46 -11.11 -8.25
N ASP A 244 0.38 -11.38 -9.55
CA ASP A 244 0.85 -12.65 -10.13
C ASP A 244 2.33 -12.91 -9.82
N GLY A 245 2.64 -14.11 -9.38
CA GLY A 245 3.95 -14.53 -8.86
C GLY A 245 4.32 -13.89 -7.50
N GLY A 246 3.46 -13.05 -6.93
CA GLY A 246 3.70 -12.27 -5.71
C GLY A 246 2.73 -12.59 -4.57
N THR A 247 2.37 -11.55 -3.81
CA THR A 247 1.48 -11.64 -2.64
C THR A 247 0.37 -10.61 -2.74
N LEU A 248 -0.88 -11.02 -2.50
CA LEU A 248 -2.06 -10.18 -2.39
C LEU A 248 -2.48 -10.07 -0.94
N PHE A 249 -2.50 -8.87 -0.39
CA PHE A 249 -3.01 -8.60 0.95
C PHE A 249 -4.41 -8.00 0.88
N LEU A 250 -5.39 -8.70 1.45
CA LEU A 250 -6.80 -8.31 1.51
C LEU A 250 -7.13 -7.82 2.92
N ASP A 251 -7.18 -6.51 3.12
CA ASP A 251 -7.57 -5.93 4.41
C ASP A 251 -9.10 -5.78 4.50
N GLU A 252 -9.63 -5.95 5.71
CA GLU A 252 -11.07 -5.93 6.01
C GLU A 252 -11.87 -6.96 5.20
N ILE A 253 -11.36 -8.20 5.12
CA ILE A 253 -11.91 -9.29 4.30
C ILE A 253 -13.38 -9.61 4.60
N ALA A 254 -13.86 -9.38 5.82
CA ALA A 254 -15.26 -9.60 6.20
C ALA A 254 -16.25 -8.69 5.43
N ASN A 255 -15.75 -7.59 4.83
CA ASN A 255 -16.57 -6.64 4.06
C ASN A 255 -16.75 -7.04 2.58
N ILE A 256 -16.30 -8.24 2.17
CA ILE A 256 -16.55 -8.72 0.80
C ILE A 256 -18.06 -8.89 0.58
N PRO A 257 -18.62 -8.30 -0.50
CA PRO A 257 -20.03 -8.52 -0.83
C PRO A 257 -20.33 -10.01 -0.99
N PRO A 258 -21.45 -10.52 -0.41
CA PRO A 258 -21.78 -11.96 -0.45
C PRO A 258 -21.77 -12.55 -1.86
N ALA A 259 -22.25 -11.80 -2.86
CA ALA A 259 -22.26 -12.22 -4.26
C ALA A 259 -20.84 -12.47 -4.84
N GLN A 260 -19.82 -11.80 -4.28
CA GLN A 260 -18.43 -11.87 -4.76
C GLN A 260 -17.57 -12.93 -4.07
N GLN A 261 -18.04 -13.45 -2.94
CA GLN A 261 -17.28 -14.45 -2.15
C GLN A 261 -17.07 -15.75 -2.92
N ALA A 262 -18.07 -16.21 -3.69
CA ALA A 262 -17.94 -17.42 -4.52
C ALA A 262 -16.88 -17.25 -5.63
N ARG A 263 -16.79 -16.05 -6.20
CA ARG A 263 -15.81 -15.76 -7.24
C ARG A 263 -14.39 -15.71 -6.67
N LEU A 264 -14.23 -15.09 -5.50
CA LEU A 264 -12.96 -15.10 -4.79
C LEU A 264 -12.53 -16.52 -4.43
N LEU A 265 -13.45 -17.35 -3.94
CA LEU A 265 -13.18 -18.76 -3.61
C LEU A 265 -12.62 -19.53 -4.82
N ARG A 266 -13.22 -19.36 -6.01
CA ARG A 266 -12.75 -20.00 -7.25
C ARG A 266 -11.28 -19.64 -7.56
N VAL A 267 -10.91 -18.37 -7.40
CA VAL A 267 -9.51 -17.94 -7.60
C VAL A 267 -8.57 -18.53 -6.55
N LEU A 268 -9.00 -18.58 -5.30
CA LEU A 268 -8.18 -19.16 -4.21
C LEU A 268 -7.99 -20.67 -4.33
N GLU A 269 -8.91 -21.39 -4.98
CA GLU A 269 -8.83 -22.84 -5.19
C GLU A 269 -8.03 -23.20 -6.43
N GLY A 270 -8.34 -22.58 -7.57
CA GLY A 270 -7.80 -22.95 -8.87
C GLY A 270 -6.76 -21.97 -9.44
N GLY A 271 -6.62 -20.79 -8.87
CA GLY A 271 -5.82 -19.72 -9.46
C GLY A 271 -6.42 -19.14 -10.75
N GLU A 272 -7.70 -19.45 -11.03
CA GLU A 272 -8.34 -19.12 -12.29
C GLU A 272 -9.43 -18.07 -12.12
N PHE A 273 -9.48 -17.11 -13.04
CA PHE A 273 -10.54 -16.12 -13.11
C PHE A 273 -10.71 -15.59 -14.54
N GLU A 274 -11.78 -14.82 -14.74
CA GLU A 274 -12.08 -14.13 -16.00
C GLU A 274 -12.24 -12.64 -15.71
N ARG A 275 -11.73 -11.77 -16.62
CA ARG A 275 -12.02 -10.34 -16.57
C ARG A 275 -13.49 -10.08 -16.85
N LEU A 276 -14.05 -9.01 -16.30
CA LEU A 276 -15.41 -8.60 -16.65
C LEU A 276 -15.51 -8.32 -18.15
N GLY A 277 -16.59 -8.85 -18.77
CA GLY A 277 -16.82 -8.73 -20.21
C GLY A 277 -15.96 -9.64 -21.09
N SER A 278 -15.19 -10.56 -20.50
CA SER A 278 -14.38 -11.54 -21.22
C SER A 278 -14.70 -12.97 -20.74
N SER A 279 -14.76 -13.92 -21.67
CA SER A 279 -14.85 -15.36 -21.38
C SER A 279 -13.48 -16.05 -21.39
N ARG A 280 -12.38 -15.27 -21.52
CA ARG A 280 -11.03 -15.84 -21.49
C ARG A 280 -10.60 -16.07 -20.05
N THR A 281 -10.43 -17.33 -19.68
CA THR A 281 -9.86 -17.73 -18.38
C THR A 281 -8.40 -17.32 -18.34
N GLN A 282 -8.01 -16.67 -17.23
CA GLN A 282 -6.65 -16.32 -16.87
C GLN A 282 -6.23 -17.15 -15.67
N GLN A 283 -4.96 -17.51 -15.62
CA GLN A 283 -4.37 -18.25 -14.49
C GLN A 283 -3.32 -17.39 -13.80
N VAL A 284 -3.32 -17.39 -12.46
CA VAL A 284 -2.38 -16.65 -11.63
C VAL A 284 -1.88 -17.50 -10.47
N ASP A 285 -0.65 -17.26 -10.08
CA ASP A 285 -0.04 -17.83 -8.88
C ASP A 285 0.14 -16.74 -7.83
N VAL A 286 -0.81 -16.60 -6.91
CA VAL A 286 -0.83 -15.53 -5.91
C VAL A 286 -0.92 -16.11 -4.52
N ARG A 287 0.04 -15.74 -3.63
CA ARG A 287 -0.10 -15.99 -2.20
C ARG A 287 -1.06 -14.98 -1.60
N VAL A 288 -2.08 -15.44 -0.85
CA VAL A 288 -3.06 -14.55 -0.24
C VAL A 288 -2.85 -14.42 1.26
N LEU A 289 -2.78 -13.18 1.74
CA LEU A 289 -2.83 -12.81 3.14
C LEU A 289 -4.13 -12.02 3.35
N ALA A 290 -4.93 -12.39 4.34
CA ALA A 290 -6.20 -11.71 4.64
C ALA A 290 -6.19 -11.14 6.06
N ALA A 291 -6.84 -9.99 6.25
CA ALA A 291 -6.99 -9.41 7.58
C ALA A 291 -8.43 -8.96 7.86
N THR A 292 -8.83 -9.02 9.12
CA THR A 292 -10.12 -8.50 9.58
C THR A 292 -10.07 -8.07 11.04
N ASN A 293 -10.96 -7.15 11.42
CA ASN A 293 -11.28 -6.81 12.80
C ASN A 293 -12.66 -7.33 13.22
N ALA A 294 -13.44 -7.89 12.28
CA ALA A 294 -14.76 -8.46 12.56
C ALA A 294 -14.62 -9.87 13.17
N ASN A 295 -15.63 -10.27 13.91
CA ASN A 295 -15.83 -11.66 14.33
C ASN A 295 -16.42 -12.44 13.15
N ILE A 296 -15.55 -13.18 12.41
CA ILE A 296 -15.96 -13.90 11.19
C ILE A 296 -16.97 -15.01 11.51
N GLU A 297 -16.88 -15.65 12.66
CA GLU A 297 -17.84 -16.67 13.08
C GLU A 297 -19.25 -16.08 13.18
N ALA A 298 -19.38 -14.91 13.80
CA ALA A 298 -20.65 -14.19 13.86
C ALA A 298 -21.16 -13.75 12.46
N GLU A 299 -20.25 -13.38 11.54
CA GLU A 299 -20.61 -13.07 10.15
C GLU A 299 -21.11 -14.30 9.39
N ILE A 300 -20.56 -15.48 9.66
CA ILE A 300 -21.02 -16.76 9.10
C ILE A 300 -22.38 -17.14 9.64
N GLU A 301 -22.59 -17.05 10.96
CA GLU A 301 -23.90 -17.32 11.60
C GLU A 301 -25.00 -16.40 11.07
N ALA A 302 -24.65 -15.14 10.79
CA ALA A 302 -25.55 -14.17 10.18
C ALA A 302 -25.74 -14.34 8.66
N GLY A 303 -25.09 -15.32 8.02
CA GLY A 303 -25.18 -15.58 6.58
C GLY A 303 -24.52 -14.52 5.69
N ARG A 304 -23.68 -13.62 6.26
CA ARG A 304 -22.99 -12.58 5.50
C ARG A 304 -21.62 -13.02 4.99
N PHE A 305 -21.02 -14.07 5.60
CA PHE A 305 -19.75 -14.64 5.17
C PHE A 305 -19.86 -16.15 4.98
N ARG A 306 -19.21 -16.69 3.93
CA ARG A 306 -19.27 -18.13 3.60
C ARG A 306 -18.22 -18.89 4.39
N SER A 307 -18.61 -20.01 4.97
CA SER A 307 -17.69 -20.91 5.70
C SER A 307 -16.62 -21.53 4.82
N ASP A 308 -16.94 -21.90 3.56
CA ASP A 308 -15.98 -22.47 2.62
C ASP A 308 -14.85 -21.47 2.27
N LEU A 309 -15.18 -20.21 2.09
CA LEU A 309 -14.20 -19.15 1.88
C LEU A 309 -13.30 -18.98 3.11
N LEU A 310 -13.87 -19.00 4.33
CA LEU A 310 -13.08 -18.95 5.56
C LEU A 310 -12.04 -20.09 5.60
N TYR A 311 -12.45 -21.32 5.35
CA TYR A 311 -11.52 -22.48 5.37
C TYR A 311 -10.38 -22.32 4.39
N ARG A 312 -10.60 -21.70 3.22
CA ARG A 312 -9.56 -21.48 2.23
C ARG A 312 -8.61 -20.34 2.59
N LEU A 313 -9.11 -19.30 3.26
CA LEU A 313 -8.30 -18.16 3.74
C LEU A 313 -7.54 -18.46 5.03
N ASN A 314 -8.14 -19.26 5.92
CA ASN A 314 -7.65 -19.54 7.27
C ASN A 314 -6.82 -20.83 7.34
N THR A 315 -5.85 -21.01 6.43
CA THR A 315 -4.91 -22.12 6.55
C THR A 315 -4.05 -21.97 7.81
N ILE A 316 -3.61 -20.75 8.07
CA ILE A 316 -2.92 -20.36 9.31
C ILE A 316 -3.60 -19.12 9.88
N HIS A 317 -3.87 -19.14 11.17
CA HIS A 317 -4.46 -18.03 11.91
C HIS A 317 -3.41 -17.31 12.75
N ILE A 318 -3.36 -15.98 12.64
CA ILE A 318 -2.55 -15.11 13.48
C ILE A 318 -3.48 -14.10 14.14
N HIS A 319 -3.58 -14.14 15.47
CA HIS A 319 -4.31 -13.14 16.24
C HIS A 319 -3.36 -12.12 16.81
N LEU A 320 -3.57 -10.82 16.49
CA LEU A 320 -2.80 -9.72 17.07
C LEU A 320 -3.47 -9.21 18.33
N PRO A 321 -2.76 -9.25 19.48
CA PRO A 321 -3.28 -8.68 20.72
C PRO A 321 -3.44 -7.16 20.59
N PRO A 322 -4.45 -6.56 21.24
CA PRO A 322 -4.61 -5.11 21.30
C PRO A 322 -3.49 -4.45 22.09
N LEU A 323 -3.25 -3.15 21.87
CA LEU A 323 -2.11 -2.43 22.44
C LEU A 323 -2.10 -2.43 23.98
N ARG A 324 -3.26 -2.44 24.63
CA ARG A 324 -3.40 -2.57 26.10
C ARG A 324 -2.83 -3.88 26.67
N GLU A 325 -2.74 -4.93 25.87
CA GLU A 325 -2.14 -6.22 26.24
C GLU A 325 -0.65 -6.31 25.87
N ARG A 326 -0.09 -5.22 25.32
CA ARG A 326 1.32 -5.04 24.89
C ARG A 326 1.96 -3.84 25.59
N SER A 327 1.81 -3.73 26.89
CA SER A 327 2.24 -2.54 27.67
C SER A 327 3.71 -2.17 27.48
N ASP A 328 4.59 -3.17 27.27
CA ASP A 328 6.02 -2.95 27.07
C ASP A 328 6.32 -2.30 25.72
N ASP A 329 5.48 -2.54 24.71
CA ASP A 329 5.63 -1.95 23.39
C ASP A 329 5.17 -0.48 23.34
N ILE A 330 4.25 -0.05 24.23
CA ILE A 330 3.65 1.30 24.19
C ILE A 330 4.71 2.39 24.19
N ILE A 331 5.64 2.34 25.12
CA ILE A 331 6.65 3.38 25.28
C ILE A 331 7.64 3.38 24.11
N ARG A 332 8.04 2.21 23.63
CA ARG A 332 8.94 2.08 22.48
C ARG A 332 8.28 2.58 21.19
N LEU A 333 7.01 2.23 20.98
CA LEU A 333 6.21 2.75 19.87
C LEU A 333 6.07 4.28 19.96
N ALA A 334 5.74 4.81 21.14
CA ALA A 334 5.63 6.25 21.36
C ALA A 334 6.94 6.99 21.05
N GLN A 335 8.09 6.46 21.51
CA GLN A 335 9.40 7.04 21.22
C GLN A 335 9.76 6.98 19.74
N SER A 336 9.50 5.86 19.07
CA SER A 336 9.71 5.71 17.62
C SER A 336 8.85 6.70 16.84
N PHE A 337 7.57 6.86 17.20
CA PHE A 337 6.68 7.85 16.57
C PHE A 337 7.14 9.27 16.84
N LEU A 338 7.57 9.59 18.09
CA LEU A 338 8.09 10.92 18.41
C LEU A 338 9.26 11.27 17.50
N THR A 339 10.26 10.40 17.39
CA THR A 339 11.44 10.64 16.54
C THR A 339 11.00 10.89 15.08
N ARG A 340 10.18 9.99 14.53
CA ARG A 340 9.68 10.09 13.16
C ARG A 340 8.89 11.38 12.89
N HIS A 341 7.97 11.74 13.79
CA HIS A 341 7.15 12.94 13.62
C HIS A 341 7.95 14.22 13.87
N ALA A 342 8.90 14.22 14.82
CA ALA A 342 9.78 15.36 15.07
C ALA A 342 10.65 15.66 13.83
N GLU A 343 11.25 14.64 13.21
CA GLU A 343 12.01 14.75 11.97
C GLU A 343 11.13 15.27 10.82
N ARG A 344 9.97 14.63 10.61
CA ARG A 344 9.03 14.98 9.54
C ARG A 344 8.56 16.44 9.61
N HIS A 345 8.24 16.90 10.83
CA HIS A 345 7.72 18.25 11.06
C HIS A 345 8.80 19.26 11.45
N ARG A 346 10.09 18.86 11.45
CA ARG A 346 11.25 19.70 11.82
C ARG A 346 11.09 20.35 13.19
N LYS A 347 10.59 19.58 14.16
CA LYS A 347 10.41 20.02 15.54
C LYS A 347 11.58 19.57 16.40
N SER A 348 11.95 20.39 17.40
CA SER A 348 13.05 20.10 18.34
C SER A 348 12.61 19.30 19.56
N VAL A 349 11.47 18.61 19.50
CA VAL A 349 10.97 17.76 20.58
C VAL A 349 11.83 16.50 20.68
N ARG A 350 12.34 16.19 21.90
CA ARG A 350 13.33 15.12 22.12
C ARG A 350 12.83 13.98 23.01
N GLY A 351 11.73 14.15 23.73
CA GLY A 351 11.27 13.11 24.65
C GLY A 351 9.93 13.42 25.31
N PHE A 352 9.55 12.52 26.18
CA PHE A 352 8.38 12.65 27.05
C PHE A 352 8.82 12.88 28.49
N SER A 353 8.05 13.61 29.27
CA SER A 353 8.22 13.67 30.73
C SER A 353 7.79 12.33 31.36
N ASP A 354 8.29 12.02 32.58
CA ASP A 354 7.92 10.80 33.30
C ASP A 354 6.41 10.70 33.55
N ALA A 355 5.76 11.83 33.82
CA ALA A 355 4.31 11.91 33.96
C ALA A 355 3.59 11.60 32.65
N ALA A 356 4.13 12.00 31.46
CA ALA A 356 3.57 11.66 30.17
C ALA A 356 3.77 10.17 29.86
N LEU A 357 4.93 9.60 30.17
CA LEU A 357 5.20 8.16 30.03
C LEU A 357 4.23 7.31 30.87
N SER A 358 3.97 7.75 32.10
CA SER A 358 2.97 7.11 32.97
C SER A 358 1.57 7.19 32.37
N ALA A 359 1.16 8.35 31.86
CA ALA A 359 -0.14 8.52 31.22
C ALA A 359 -0.28 7.61 29.97
N LEU A 360 0.76 7.51 29.13
CA LEU A 360 0.77 6.63 27.96
C LEU A 360 0.58 5.15 28.33
N ARG A 361 1.20 4.69 29.41
CA ARG A 361 1.09 3.28 29.88
C ARG A 361 -0.30 2.92 30.39
N HIS A 362 -0.96 3.84 31.07
CA HIS A 362 -2.25 3.58 31.72
C HIS A 362 -3.47 3.82 30.82
N TYR A 363 -3.27 4.43 29.67
CA TYR A 363 -4.36 4.67 28.73
C TYR A 363 -4.73 3.37 27.99
N PRO A 364 -6.03 3.06 27.79
CA PRO A 364 -6.49 1.78 27.25
C PRO A 364 -6.33 1.61 25.72
N TRP A 365 -6.01 2.68 25.02
CA TRP A 365 -5.74 2.70 23.56
C TRP A 365 -6.84 2.01 22.71
N PRO A 366 -8.09 2.48 22.73
CA PRO A 366 -9.16 1.85 21.93
C PRO A 366 -8.88 1.87 20.42
N GLY A 367 -8.13 2.84 19.91
CA GLY A 367 -7.65 2.90 18.52
C GLY A 367 -6.26 2.31 18.31
N ASN A 368 -5.73 1.60 19.33
CA ASN A 368 -4.46 0.88 19.28
C ASN A 368 -3.26 1.73 18.80
N VAL A 369 -2.39 1.13 17.99
CA VAL A 369 -1.15 1.76 17.48
C VAL A 369 -1.46 2.97 16.58
N ARG A 370 -2.60 2.95 15.86
CA ARG A 370 -3.02 4.08 15.02
C ARG A 370 -3.36 5.29 15.87
N GLU A 371 -4.09 5.11 16.96
CA GLU A 371 -4.41 6.19 17.90
C GLU A 371 -3.14 6.72 18.58
N LEU A 372 -2.28 5.83 19.07
CA LEU A 372 -1.00 6.21 19.68
C LEU A 372 -0.17 7.09 18.72
N SER A 373 -0.04 6.69 17.46
CA SER A 373 0.68 7.49 16.46
C SER A 373 0.10 8.88 16.27
N HIS A 374 -1.24 8.99 16.17
CA HIS A 374 -1.92 10.29 16.01
C HIS A 374 -1.81 11.17 17.26
N VAL A 375 -1.88 10.58 18.46
CA VAL A 375 -1.71 11.30 19.72
C VAL A 375 -0.30 11.87 19.82
N VAL A 376 0.73 11.07 19.50
CA VAL A 376 2.12 11.51 19.50
C VAL A 376 2.38 12.56 18.43
N GLU A 377 1.87 12.38 17.19
CA GLU A 377 2.01 13.38 16.13
C GLU A 377 1.42 14.73 16.55
N ARG A 378 0.20 14.73 17.09
CA ARG A 378 -0.46 15.94 17.59
C ARG A 378 0.35 16.59 18.72
N ALA A 379 0.86 15.78 19.65
CA ALA A 379 1.67 16.29 20.76
C ALA A 379 2.98 16.93 20.27
N VAL A 380 3.67 16.33 19.29
CA VAL A 380 4.87 16.90 18.64
C VAL A 380 4.57 18.23 17.95
N LEU A 381 3.44 18.34 17.26
CA LEU A 381 3.06 19.56 16.56
C LEU A 381 2.73 20.70 17.53
N MET A 382 2.11 20.39 18.66
CA MET A 382 1.57 21.38 19.63
C MET A 382 2.49 21.63 20.83
N ALA A 383 3.52 20.81 21.04
CA ALA A 383 4.42 20.97 22.17
C ALA A 383 5.11 22.35 22.16
N PRO A 384 5.05 23.11 23.27
CA PRO A 384 5.69 24.42 23.38
C PRO A 384 7.21 24.35 23.59
N GLY A 385 7.74 23.17 23.96
CA GLY A 385 9.14 22.95 24.34
C GLY A 385 9.74 21.66 23.79
N ALA A 386 10.90 21.30 24.31
CA ALA A 386 11.65 20.10 23.86
C ALA A 386 11.13 18.78 24.48
N SER A 387 10.20 18.82 25.43
CA SER A 387 9.64 17.65 26.12
C SER A 387 8.10 17.71 26.13
N ILE A 388 7.47 16.57 25.84
CA ILE A 388 6.01 16.41 25.86
C ILE A 388 5.55 16.09 27.28
N GLY A 389 4.65 16.91 27.81
CA GLY A 389 3.97 16.69 29.09
C GLY A 389 2.63 15.94 28.93
N PRO A 390 1.97 15.54 30.04
CA PRO A 390 0.67 14.87 30.00
C PRO A 390 -0.42 15.72 29.34
N ALA A 391 -0.39 17.05 29.55
CA ALA A 391 -1.34 17.99 28.96
C ALA A 391 -1.25 18.05 27.41
N ASP A 392 -0.05 17.87 26.86
CA ASP A 392 0.19 17.91 25.42
C ASP A 392 -0.39 16.66 24.72
N LEU A 393 -0.44 15.53 25.43
CA LEU A 393 -1.00 14.27 24.90
C LEU A 393 -2.52 14.37 24.70
N ARG A 394 -3.22 15.20 25.48
CA ARG A 394 -4.68 15.35 25.46
C ARG A 394 -5.37 13.98 25.38
N LEU A 395 -4.92 13.05 26.21
CA LEU A 395 -5.60 11.77 26.38
C LEU A 395 -6.94 12.09 27.04
N ASN A 396 -8.02 12.04 26.28
CA ASN A 396 -9.35 12.10 26.86
C ASN A 396 -9.41 10.89 27.80
N ALA A 397 -9.73 11.12 29.08
CA ALA A 397 -10.12 10.01 29.93
C ALA A 397 -11.17 9.24 29.09
N PRO A 398 -11.05 7.90 28.93
CA PRO A 398 -12.11 7.16 28.29
C PRO A 398 -13.36 7.62 29.01
N ALA A 399 -14.35 8.15 28.29
CA ALA A 399 -15.68 8.22 28.81
C ALA A 399 -15.88 6.81 29.33
N ALA A 400 -15.85 6.66 30.66
CA ALA A 400 -15.96 5.37 31.31
C ALA A 400 -17.07 4.69 30.53
N SER A 401 -16.71 3.62 29.84
CA SER A 401 -17.65 2.88 29.01
C SER A 401 -18.75 2.52 29.98
N ALA A 402 -19.82 3.27 29.92
CA ALA A 402 -21.10 2.95 30.55
C ALA A 402 -21.68 1.77 29.79
N GLY A 403 -20.87 0.74 29.62
CA GLY A 403 -21.07 -0.53 28.98
C GLY A 403 -20.57 -1.68 29.86
N GLY A 404 -20.53 -1.50 31.16
CA GLY A 404 -20.75 -2.60 32.10
C GLY A 404 -22.23 -2.87 32.08
N ASP A 405 -22.62 -4.12 31.92
CA ASP A 405 -23.98 -4.68 32.01
C ASP A 405 -24.93 -3.88 32.92
N ARG A 406 -25.36 -2.73 32.46
CA ARG A 406 -26.56 -2.11 33.05
C ARG A 406 -27.71 -2.85 32.42
N LYS A 407 -28.27 -3.82 33.15
CA LYS A 407 -29.66 -4.23 32.93
C LYS A 407 -30.41 -2.99 32.49
N PRO A 408 -31.25 -3.07 31.46
CA PRO A 408 -32.08 -1.96 31.05
C PRO A 408 -32.84 -1.48 32.27
N MET A 409 -32.45 -0.35 32.84
CA MET A 409 -33.11 0.26 33.97
C MET A 409 -34.40 0.87 33.47
N THR A 410 -35.44 0.64 34.21
CA THR A 410 -36.72 1.31 33.94
C THR A 410 -36.62 2.81 34.18
N LEU A 411 -37.49 3.61 33.61
CA LEU A 411 -37.50 5.06 33.79
C LEU A 411 -37.58 5.44 35.28
N ASP A 412 -38.32 4.66 36.07
CA ASP A 412 -38.47 4.82 37.51
C ASP A 412 -37.16 4.57 38.27
N GLU A 413 -36.38 3.57 37.86
CA GLU A 413 -35.04 3.29 38.46
C GLU A 413 -34.00 4.39 38.12
N ILE A 414 -34.02 4.91 36.90
CA ILE A 414 -33.17 6.03 36.49
C ILE A 414 -33.50 7.29 37.28
N GLU A 415 -34.78 7.55 37.46
CA GLU A 415 -35.29 8.69 38.22
C GLU A 415 -34.93 8.57 39.71
N GLN A 416 -35.06 7.38 40.30
CA GLN A 416 -34.70 7.09 41.68
C GLN A 416 -33.17 7.32 41.89
N ASP A 417 -32.34 6.84 41.01
CA ASP A 417 -30.88 7.02 41.10
C ASP A 417 -30.45 8.50 40.96
N ALA A 418 -31.12 9.22 40.02
CA ALA A 418 -30.85 10.65 39.87
C ALA A 418 -31.23 11.45 41.11
N ILE A 419 -32.35 11.16 41.75
CA ILE A 419 -32.78 11.82 42.99
C ILE A 419 -31.86 11.47 44.13
N ARG A 420 -31.48 10.19 44.32
CA ARG A 420 -30.54 9.76 45.37
C ARG A 420 -29.16 10.40 45.16
N GLY A 421 -28.69 10.48 43.93
CA GLY A 421 -27.41 11.13 43.61
C GLY A 421 -27.42 12.64 43.93
N ALA A 422 -28.49 13.35 43.58
CA ALA A 422 -28.63 14.79 43.89
C ALA A 422 -28.69 15.05 45.42
N LEU A 423 -29.49 14.25 46.14
CA LEU A 423 -29.56 14.36 47.60
C LEU A 423 -28.20 14.09 48.27
N ALA A 424 -27.45 13.11 47.80
CA ALA A 424 -26.11 12.82 48.35
C ALA A 424 -25.13 13.96 48.08
N ARG A 425 -25.11 14.57 46.89
CA ARG A 425 -24.26 15.71 46.59
C ARG A 425 -24.57 16.96 47.38
N HIS A 426 -25.80 17.15 47.74
CA HIS A 426 -26.26 18.30 48.53
C HIS A 426 -26.51 17.97 49.99
N GLU A 427 -25.93 16.90 50.55
CA GLU A 427 -25.95 16.51 51.98
C GLU A 427 -27.40 16.46 52.52
N GLY A 428 -28.36 16.02 51.70
CA GLY A 428 -29.77 15.93 52.08
C GLY A 428 -30.59 17.22 51.94
N ASN A 429 -29.99 18.29 51.39
CA ASN A 429 -30.74 19.54 51.15
C ASN A 429 -31.65 19.41 49.95
N VAL A 430 -32.93 19.18 50.25
CA VAL A 430 -33.97 18.96 49.22
C VAL A 430 -34.19 20.17 48.30
N VAL A 431 -33.90 21.39 48.80
CA VAL A 431 -34.04 22.60 47.97
C VAL A 431 -33.01 22.65 46.89
N ALA A 432 -31.77 22.46 47.26
CA ALA A 432 -30.64 22.45 46.30
C ALA A 432 -30.70 21.26 45.34
N ALA A 433 -31.12 20.09 45.82
CA ALA A 433 -31.34 18.92 44.99
C ALA A 433 -32.46 19.11 43.95
N ALA A 434 -33.55 19.80 44.32
CA ALA A 434 -34.66 20.11 43.41
C ALA A 434 -34.21 21.09 42.32
N ASP A 435 -33.45 22.12 42.70
CA ASP A 435 -32.91 23.10 41.75
C ASP A 435 -31.93 22.43 40.75
N GLU A 436 -31.05 21.53 41.23
CA GLU A 436 -30.13 20.75 40.35
C GLU A 436 -30.88 19.87 39.35
N LEU A 437 -31.98 19.23 39.80
CA LEU A 437 -32.79 18.34 38.98
C LEU A 437 -33.83 19.09 38.09
N GLY A 438 -33.86 20.43 38.16
CA GLY A 438 -34.74 21.25 37.38
C GLY A 438 -36.20 21.06 37.70
N MET A 439 -36.57 20.69 38.97
CA MET A 439 -37.94 20.43 39.39
C MET A 439 -38.35 21.23 40.61
N SER A 440 -39.66 21.39 40.79
CA SER A 440 -40.21 22.04 41.98
C SER A 440 -40.00 21.17 43.24
N ARG A 441 -39.84 21.80 44.42
CA ARG A 441 -39.77 21.11 45.71
C ARG A 441 -40.90 20.11 45.93
N SER A 442 -42.12 20.51 45.59
CA SER A 442 -43.31 19.69 45.74
C SER A 442 -43.29 18.46 44.84
N ALA A 443 -42.67 18.59 43.66
CA ALA A 443 -42.47 17.48 42.71
C ALA A 443 -41.40 16.51 43.26
N LEU A 444 -40.34 17.01 43.80
CA LEU A 444 -39.26 16.19 44.38
C LEU A 444 -39.77 15.42 45.63
N TYR A 445 -40.51 16.04 46.54
CA TYR A 445 -41.08 15.36 47.68
C TYR A 445 -42.03 14.23 47.31
N ARG A 446 -42.92 14.43 46.31
CA ARG A 446 -43.80 13.38 45.82
C ARG A 446 -43.07 12.19 45.21
N ARG A 447 -41.95 12.43 44.55
CA ARG A 447 -41.12 11.39 43.98
C ARG A 447 -40.29 10.66 45.04
N MET A 448 -39.76 11.39 46.04
CA MET A 448 -39.11 10.77 47.18
C MET A 448 -40.06 9.83 47.92
N GLU A 449 -41.30 10.26 48.16
CA GLU A 449 -42.34 9.43 48.79
C GLU A 449 -42.67 8.20 47.93
N LYS A 450 -42.77 8.37 46.57
CA LYS A 450 -43.02 7.27 45.62
C LYS A 450 -41.88 6.22 45.68
N PHE A 451 -40.63 6.64 45.87
CA PHE A 451 -39.45 5.78 45.86
C PHE A 451 -38.91 5.38 47.22
N GLY A 452 -39.54 5.81 48.28
CA GLY A 452 -39.17 5.50 49.65
C GLY A 452 -37.80 6.09 50.07
N LEU A 453 -37.50 7.32 49.63
CA LEU A 453 -36.25 8.06 49.90
C LEU A 453 -36.44 9.11 50.99
#